data_7154453bc96ae839cceb3d3154ac561a
#
_entry.id   7154453bc96ae839cceb3d3154ac561a
#
_cell.length_a   1.000
_cell.length_b   1.000
_cell.length_c   1.000
_cell.angle_alpha   90.00
_cell.angle_beta   90.00
_cell.angle_gamma   90.00
#
_symmetry.space_group_name_H-M   'P 1'
#
loop_
_entity.id
_entity.type
_entity.pdbx_description
1 polymer ?
#
loop_
_entity_poly.entity_id
_entity_poly.type
_entity_poly.pdbx_seq_one_letter_code
_entity_poly.pdbx_strand_id
1 'polypeptide(L)'
;QVAFYASTPSYRALLSHHGFEDLGKQLSQTMRAGEIDKMAAMVPDALLAEVAISTDHSKLGGLLRQRYDGLVERIAPYYPIPDDDPIEKWAAVVKGFEAGA
;
A
#
# COMPACT_ATOMS: atom_id res chain seq x y z
N GLN A 1 8.02 2.81 2.11
CA GLN A 1 7.03 3.90 2.18
C GLN A 1 5.98 3.65 3.25
N VAL A 2 5.42 2.45 3.34
CA VAL A 2 4.48 2.09 4.41
C VAL A 2 5.13 2.30 5.79
N ALA A 3 6.39 1.88 5.95
CA ALA A 3 7.14 2.08 7.19
C ALA A 3 7.29 3.56 7.54
N PHE A 4 7.55 4.40 6.56
CA PHE A 4 7.66 5.85 6.75
C PHE A 4 6.36 6.45 7.27
N TYR A 5 5.24 6.17 6.62
CA TYR A 5 3.94 6.66 7.07
C TYR A 5 3.57 6.09 8.45
N ALA A 6 3.79 4.80 8.66
CA ALA A 6 3.48 4.14 9.92
C ALA A 6 4.30 4.71 11.11
N SER A 7 5.46 5.31 10.84
CA SER A 7 6.28 5.94 11.86
C SER A 7 5.73 7.29 12.35
N THR A 8 4.83 7.91 11.59
CA THR A 8 4.30 9.23 11.94
C THR A 8 3.16 9.13 12.95
N PRO A 9 3.09 10.04 13.95
CA PRO A 9 2.05 9.99 14.98
C PRO A 9 0.62 10.06 14.42
N SER A 10 0.39 10.75 13.31
CA SER A 10 -0.94 10.90 12.72
C SER A 10 -1.53 9.59 12.20
N TYR A 11 -0.73 8.55 11.96
CA TYR A 11 -1.20 7.23 11.52
C TYR A 11 -1.35 6.22 12.65
N ARG A 12 -1.11 6.61 13.91
CA ARG A 12 -1.24 5.68 15.05
C ARG A 12 -2.65 5.14 15.23
N ALA A 13 -3.67 5.95 14.97
CA ALA A 13 -5.05 5.50 15.04
C ALA A 13 -5.35 4.38 14.04
N LEU A 14 -4.81 4.48 12.81
CA LEU A 14 -4.91 3.43 11.81
C LEU A 14 -4.21 2.14 12.26
N LEU A 15 -2.99 2.26 12.77
CA LEU A 15 -2.23 1.12 13.27
C LEU A 15 -2.92 0.46 14.46
N SER A 16 -3.44 1.24 15.39
CA SER A 16 -4.20 0.75 16.55
C SER A 16 -5.44 0.00 16.12
N HIS A 17 -6.16 0.51 15.12
CA HIS A 17 -7.35 -0.15 14.55
C HIS A 17 -7.04 -1.57 14.04
N HIS A 18 -5.88 -1.76 13.46
CA HIS A 18 -5.41 -3.05 12.95
C HIS A 18 -4.57 -3.86 13.95
N GLY A 19 -4.44 -3.41 15.20
CA GLY A 19 -3.70 -4.12 16.24
C GLY A 19 -2.17 -3.92 16.20
N PHE A 20 -1.67 -2.87 15.55
CA PHE A 20 -0.24 -2.60 15.37
C PHE A 20 0.23 -1.31 16.07
N GLU A 21 -0.40 -0.92 17.16
CA GLU A 21 -0.06 0.33 17.85
C GLU A 21 1.41 0.41 18.28
N ASP A 22 1.94 -0.67 18.87
CA ASP A 22 3.33 -0.73 19.32
C ASP A 22 4.33 -0.59 18.18
N LEU A 23 4.01 -1.12 17.01
CA LEU A 23 4.83 -0.98 15.81
C LEU A 23 5.05 0.48 15.43
N GLY A 24 4.01 1.32 15.51
CA GLY A 24 4.13 2.74 15.22
C GLY A 24 5.15 3.44 16.12
N LYS A 25 5.14 3.11 17.40
CA LYS A 25 6.12 3.64 18.38
C LYS A 25 7.54 3.16 18.06
N GLN A 26 7.70 1.87 17.78
CA GLN A 26 9.00 1.28 17.42
C GLN A 26 9.57 1.90 16.14
N LEU A 27 8.74 2.09 15.11
CA LEU A 27 9.15 2.75 13.87
C LEU A 27 9.58 4.20 14.10
N SER A 28 8.84 4.94 14.93
CA SER A 28 9.20 6.31 15.29
C SER A 28 10.55 6.38 15.99
N GLN A 29 10.82 5.46 16.92
CA GLN A 29 12.11 5.36 17.61
C GLN A 29 13.25 5.03 16.65
N THR A 30 13.05 4.08 15.74
CA THR A 30 14.04 3.68 14.74
C THR A 30 14.37 4.85 13.80
N MET A 31 13.37 5.62 13.39
CA MET A 31 13.57 6.82 12.58
C MET A 31 14.39 7.88 13.31
N ARG A 32 14.08 8.16 14.57
CA ARG A 32 14.81 9.13 15.40
C ARG A 32 16.25 8.72 15.63
N ALA A 33 16.52 7.42 15.69
CA ALA A 33 17.87 6.88 15.80
C ALA A 33 18.66 6.96 14.48
N GLY A 34 18.04 7.40 13.38
CA GLY A 34 18.68 7.48 12.07
C GLY A 34 18.83 6.14 11.36
N GLU A 35 18.17 5.10 11.84
CA GLU A 35 18.25 3.72 11.32
C GLU A 35 17.15 3.46 10.27
N ILE A 36 16.96 4.39 9.34
CA ILE A 36 15.88 4.37 8.34
C ILE A 36 15.94 3.10 7.47
N ASP A 37 17.13 2.61 7.18
CA ASP A 37 17.37 1.39 6.41
C ASP A 37 16.78 0.11 7.05
N LYS A 38 16.53 0.13 8.35
CA LYS A 38 15.96 -0.99 9.09
C LYS A 38 14.43 -0.98 9.11
N MET A 39 13.81 0.13 8.79
CA MET A 39 12.37 0.33 8.98
C MET A 39 11.51 -0.57 8.09
N ALA A 40 11.90 -0.75 6.84
CA ALA A 40 11.12 -1.56 5.89
C ALA A 40 10.95 -3.01 6.38
N ALA A 41 11.99 -3.59 6.96
CA ALA A 41 11.95 -4.96 7.48
C ALA A 41 11.08 -5.11 8.74
N MET A 42 10.73 -4.00 9.40
CA MET A 42 9.88 -4.01 10.59
C MET A 42 8.39 -4.11 10.27
N VAL A 43 7.99 -3.84 9.01
CA VAL A 43 6.59 -3.89 8.61
C VAL A 43 6.15 -5.35 8.42
N PRO A 44 5.19 -5.85 9.22
CA PRO A 44 4.70 -7.22 9.05
C PRO A 44 3.90 -7.37 7.75
N ASP A 45 3.96 -8.55 7.16
CA ASP A 45 3.16 -8.87 5.95
C ASP A 45 1.66 -8.68 6.19
N ALA A 46 1.18 -8.96 7.39
CA ALA A 46 -0.22 -8.76 7.75
C ALA A 46 -0.65 -7.29 7.66
N LEU A 47 0.20 -6.36 8.10
CA LEU A 47 -0.08 -4.93 7.96
C LEU A 47 0.01 -4.50 6.50
N LEU A 48 1.02 -4.95 5.78
CA LEU A 48 1.18 -4.62 4.36
C LEU A 48 -0.05 -5.05 3.55
N ALA A 49 -0.59 -6.24 3.82
CA ALA A 49 -1.80 -6.74 3.16
C ALA A 49 -3.04 -5.87 3.40
N GLU A 50 -3.12 -5.21 4.57
CA GLU A 50 -4.24 -4.32 4.90
C GLU A 50 -4.16 -2.97 4.16
N VAL A 51 -2.96 -2.45 3.92
CA VAL A 51 -2.77 -1.09 3.41
C VAL A 51 -2.31 -1.03 1.96
N ALA A 52 -1.94 -2.15 1.37
CA ALA A 52 -1.43 -2.21 0.01
C ALA A 52 -1.91 -3.45 -0.73
N ILE A 53 -1.88 -3.38 -2.05
CA ILE A 53 -2.09 -4.54 -2.93
C ILE A 53 -0.77 -4.79 -3.64
N SER A 54 -0.16 -5.95 -3.37
CA SER A 54 1.09 -6.37 -3.98
C SER A 54 0.83 -7.60 -4.84
N THR A 55 0.85 -7.43 -6.16
CA THR A 55 0.51 -8.48 -7.10
C THR A 55 1.02 -8.15 -8.50
N ASP A 56 0.84 -9.07 -9.45
CA ASP A 56 1.12 -8.83 -10.85
C ASP A 56 0.09 -7.90 -11.49
N HIS A 57 0.49 -7.20 -12.55
CA HIS A 57 -0.42 -6.33 -13.32
C HIS A 57 -1.67 -7.05 -13.80
N SER A 58 -1.53 -8.33 -14.19
CA SER A 58 -2.66 -9.13 -14.68
C SER A 58 -3.78 -9.35 -13.65
N LYS A 59 -3.44 -9.28 -12.36
CA LYS A 59 -4.38 -9.50 -11.25
C LYS A 59 -4.80 -8.19 -10.57
N LEU A 60 -4.01 -7.14 -10.74
CA LEU A 60 -4.15 -5.90 -9.99
C LEU A 60 -5.52 -5.25 -10.21
N GLY A 61 -5.99 -5.17 -11.45
CA GLY A 61 -7.28 -4.56 -11.77
C GLY A 61 -8.45 -5.21 -11.05
N GLY A 62 -8.50 -6.54 -11.08
CA GLY A 62 -9.55 -7.31 -10.41
C GLY A 62 -9.51 -7.15 -8.89
N LEU A 63 -8.31 -7.15 -8.29
CA LEU A 63 -8.16 -6.96 -6.84
C LEU A 63 -8.52 -5.54 -6.40
N LEU A 64 -8.19 -4.54 -7.20
CA LEU A 64 -8.60 -3.16 -6.95
C LEU A 64 -10.13 -3.04 -6.99
N ARG A 65 -10.75 -3.65 -7.99
CA ARG A 65 -12.22 -3.66 -8.10
C ARG A 65 -12.85 -4.32 -6.90
N GLN A 66 -12.36 -5.49 -6.51
CA GLN A 66 -12.88 -6.23 -5.37
C GLN A 66 -12.80 -5.43 -4.06
N ARG A 67 -11.68 -4.71 -3.86
CA ARG A 67 -11.47 -3.95 -2.62
C ARG A 67 -12.30 -2.67 -2.54
N TYR A 68 -12.49 -1.98 -3.67
CA TYR A 68 -13.02 -0.62 -3.67
C TYR A 68 -14.37 -0.47 -4.37
N ASP A 69 -14.98 -1.55 -4.84
CA ASP A 69 -16.29 -1.49 -5.49
C ASP A 69 -17.34 -0.88 -4.56
N GLY A 70 -18.07 0.10 -5.08
CA GLY A 70 -19.07 0.83 -4.32
C GLY A 70 -18.52 1.86 -3.33
N LEU A 71 -17.19 1.96 -3.18
CA LEU A 71 -16.56 2.89 -2.24
C LEU A 71 -15.97 4.12 -2.92
N VAL A 72 -15.44 3.96 -4.13
CA VAL A 72 -14.77 5.04 -4.87
C VAL A 72 -15.18 5.01 -6.35
N GLU A 73 -15.13 6.15 -7.00
CA GLU A 73 -15.42 6.28 -8.43
C GLU A 73 -14.14 6.21 -9.28
N ARG A 74 -13.01 6.58 -8.71
CA ARG A 74 -11.72 6.62 -9.41
C ARG A 74 -10.62 6.12 -8.52
N ILE A 75 -9.66 5.43 -9.14
CA ILE A 75 -8.43 4.98 -8.48
C ILE A 75 -7.27 5.40 -9.35
N ALA A 76 -6.22 5.95 -8.72
CA ALA A 76 -4.98 6.30 -9.38
C ALA A 76 -3.80 5.69 -8.62
N PRO A 77 -2.72 5.26 -9.31
CA PRO A 77 -1.50 4.87 -8.64
C PRO A 77 -0.93 6.04 -7.83
N TYR A 78 -0.40 5.74 -6.65
CA TYR A 78 0.24 6.77 -5.83
C TYR A 78 1.53 7.30 -6.48
N TYR A 79 2.33 6.40 -7.05
CA TYR A 79 3.50 6.79 -7.81
C TYR A 79 3.18 6.93 -9.30
N PRO A 80 3.86 7.85 -9.99
CA PRO A 80 3.77 7.92 -11.44
C PRO A 80 4.16 6.58 -12.08
N ILE A 81 3.51 6.23 -13.17
CA ILE A 81 3.90 5.06 -13.96
C ILE A 81 5.24 5.39 -14.61
N PRO A 82 6.28 4.54 -14.45
CA PRO A 82 7.56 4.78 -15.11
C PRO A 82 7.41 4.84 -16.64
N ASP A 83 8.17 5.74 -17.28
CA ASP A 83 8.09 5.94 -18.73
C ASP A 83 8.49 4.68 -19.53
N ASP A 84 9.32 3.82 -18.95
CA ASP A 84 9.78 2.56 -19.54
C ASP A 84 8.86 1.36 -19.25
N ASP A 85 7.80 1.54 -18.45
CA ASP A 85 6.83 0.49 -18.21
C ASP A 85 5.99 0.24 -19.47
N PRO A 86 5.82 -1.03 -19.90
CA PRO A 86 4.97 -1.33 -21.04
C PRO A 86 3.52 -0.92 -20.81
N ILE A 87 3.00 -0.11 -21.72
CA ILE A 87 1.63 0.39 -21.61
C ILE A 87 0.60 -0.75 -21.61
N GLU A 88 0.91 -1.87 -22.25
CA GLU A 88 0.07 -3.05 -22.29
C GLU A 88 -0.19 -3.65 -20.91
N LYS A 89 0.77 -3.58 -19.99
CA LYS A 89 0.59 -4.02 -18.60
C LYS A 89 -0.47 -3.19 -17.90
N TRP A 90 -0.44 -1.89 -18.08
CA TRP A 90 -1.42 -0.98 -17.49
C TRP A 90 -2.79 -1.05 -18.17
N ALA A 91 -2.83 -1.28 -19.47
CA ALA A 91 -4.07 -1.60 -20.18
C ALA A 91 -4.74 -2.85 -19.60
N ALA A 92 -3.95 -3.87 -19.24
CA ALA A 92 -4.46 -5.07 -18.57
C ALA A 92 -5.06 -4.78 -17.19
N VAL A 93 -4.45 -3.85 -16.44
CA VAL A 93 -5.00 -3.40 -15.14
C VAL A 93 -6.38 -2.75 -15.34
N VAL A 94 -6.51 -1.85 -16.30
CA VAL A 94 -7.78 -1.18 -16.61
C VAL A 94 -8.84 -2.19 -17.00
N LYS A 95 -8.52 -3.10 -17.92
CA LYS A 95 -9.45 -4.17 -18.33
C LYS A 95 -9.89 -5.05 -17.17
N GLY A 96 -8.96 -5.43 -16.30
CA GLY A 96 -9.26 -6.25 -15.13
C GLY A 96 -10.17 -5.52 -14.15
N PHE A 97 -9.98 -4.23 -13.98
CA PHE A 97 -10.84 -3.41 -13.15
C PHE A 97 -12.26 -3.30 -13.72
N GLU A 98 -12.38 -3.06 -15.01
CA GLU A 98 -13.69 -2.97 -15.69
C GLU A 98 -14.43 -4.31 -15.69
N ALA A 99 -13.73 -5.41 -15.97
CA ALA A 99 -14.31 -6.74 -16.03
C ALA A 99 -14.75 -7.27 -14.65
N GLY A 100 -14.17 -6.77 -13.56
CA GLY A 100 -14.53 -7.14 -12.19
C GLY A 100 -15.85 -6.53 -11.70
N ALA A 101 -16.50 -5.79 -12.54
CA ALA A 101 -17.77 -5.13 -12.21
C ALA A 101 -18.93 -6.15 -12.00
#